data_7c30da246a780d18f20abda86017a2c6
#
_entry.id   7c30da246a780d18f20abda86017a2c6
#
_cell.length_a   1.000
_cell.length_b   1.000
_cell.length_c   1.000
_cell.angle_alpha   90.00
_cell.angle_beta   90.00
_cell.angle_gamma   90.00
#
_symmetry.space_group_name_H-M   'P 1'
#
loop_
_entity.id
_entity.type
_entity.pdbx_description
1 polymer ?
#
loop_
_entity_poly.entity_id
_entity_poly.type
_entity_poly.pdbx_seq_one_letter_code
_entity_poly.pdbx_strand_id
1 'polypeptide(L)'
;ITELVINHTSDQHEWFQRARKAPAGSKYRDYYVWTDNVEKYKDARIIFTDTEPSNWTWDAEAEAYYWHRFFSHQPDLNFDNPDVQQEVFNIMDYWCNLGVDGFRLDAVPYLFERDGTNCENLPETHVFLKKLRAHIDANHDNKLLLAEANMWPEDSAAYFGDGDECHMNYHFPIMPRMFMAVKMEDRYPIMDIIDQTPDIPESCQWAIFLRNHDELTLEMVTDEERDYMYKVYSKDPKAKINVGIRRRLAPLLDNNRNKIELMNVLLFSLPGTPVLYLSLIHI
;
A
#
# COMPACT_ATOMS: atom_id res chain seq x y z
N ILE A 1 -12.66 0.90 -11.66
CA ILE A 1 -11.41 0.40 -11.04
C ILE A 1 -11.79 -0.59 -9.96
N THR A 2 -11.14 -1.74 -9.93
CA THR A 2 -11.29 -2.73 -8.85
C THR A 2 -9.99 -2.89 -8.07
N GLU A 3 -10.11 -3.41 -6.86
CA GLU A 3 -8.97 -3.80 -6.03
C GLU A 3 -8.27 -5.01 -6.63
N LEU A 4 -6.94 -5.00 -6.64
CA LEU A 4 -6.11 -6.14 -7.02
C LEU A 4 -5.04 -6.34 -5.94
N VAL A 5 -5.35 -7.21 -4.97
CA VAL A 5 -4.43 -7.61 -3.93
C VAL A 5 -3.51 -8.68 -4.51
N ILE A 6 -2.27 -8.30 -4.78
CA ILE A 6 -1.29 -9.19 -5.41
C ILE A 6 -0.21 -9.68 -4.45
N ASN A 7 0.02 -8.96 -3.35
CA ASN A 7 1.09 -9.29 -2.41
C ASN A 7 0.83 -10.60 -1.64
N HIS A 8 -0.40 -10.86 -1.23
CA HIS A 8 -0.75 -11.96 -0.34
C HIS A 8 -2.13 -12.55 -0.66
N THR A 9 -2.45 -13.65 -0.05
CA THR A 9 -3.80 -14.24 -0.05
C THR A 9 -4.27 -14.47 1.38
N SER A 10 -5.54 -14.86 1.56
CA SER A 10 -5.96 -15.46 2.82
C SER A 10 -5.24 -16.81 3.03
N ASP A 11 -4.96 -17.17 4.27
CA ASP A 11 -4.52 -18.51 4.66
C ASP A 11 -5.56 -19.60 4.34
N GLN A 12 -6.83 -19.21 4.10
CA GLN A 12 -7.89 -20.11 3.64
C GLN A 12 -7.97 -20.23 2.12
N HIS A 13 -7.18 -19.46 1.37
CA HIS A 13 -7.14 -19.54 -0.09
C HIS A 13 -6.66 -20.92 -0.54
N GLU A 14 -7.24 -21.44 -1.61
CA GLU A 14 -6.91 -22.79 -2.08
C GLU A 14 -5.43 -22.96 -2.45
N TRP A 15 -4.76 -21.92 -2.91
CA TRP A 15 -3.33 -21.95 -3.19
C TRP A 15 -2.51 -22.20 -1.92
N PHE A 16 -2.83 -21.50 -0.84
CA PHE A 16 -2.14 -21.70 0.44
C PHE A 16 -2.45 -23.07 1.04
N GLN A 17 -3.73 -23.48 1.02
CA GLN A 17 -4.13 -24.80 1.51
C GLN A 17 -3.50 -25.97 0.71
N ARG A 18 -3.18 -25.73 -0.56
CA ARG A 18 -2.43 -26.69 -1.40
C ARG A 18 -0.93 -26.61 -1.13
N ALA A 19 -0.39 -25.40 -0.98
CA ALA A 19 1.03 -25.16 -0.71
C ALA A 19 1.49 -25.81 0.60
N ARG A 20 0.72 -25.65 1.69
CA ARG A 20 1.07 -26.18 3.01
C ARG A 20 1.12 -27.73 3.05
N LYS A 21 0.39 -28.39 2.15
CA LYS A 21 0.35 -29.85 2.02
C LYS A 21 1.37 -30.41 1.02
N ALA A 22 1.94 -29.55 0.20
CA ALA A 22 2.83 -29.93 -0.86
C ALA A 22 4.27 -30.13 -0.36
N PRO A 23 5.05 -31.05 -0.94
CA PRO A 23 6.46 -31.23 -0.61
C PRO A 23 7.27 -29.96 -0.86
N ALA A 24 8.30 -29.71 -0.05
CA ALA A 24 9.25 -28.62 -0.27
C ALA A 24 9.86 -28.70 -1.68
N GLY A 25 10.01 -27.54 -2.35
CA GLY A 25 10.51 -27.44 -3.74
C GLY A 25 9.53 -27.89 -4.82
N SER A 26 8.28 -28.22 -4.47
CA SER A 26 7.25 -28.50 -5.47
C SER A 26 6.62 -27.22 -5.99
N LYS A 27 6.05 -27.28 -7.21
CA LYS A 27 5.37 -26.14 -7.87
C LYS A 27 4.38 -25.42 -6.93
N TYR A 28 3.55 -26.16 -6.20
CA TYR A 28 2.54 -25.59 -5.33
C TYR A 28 3.12 -25.00 -4.04
N ARG A 29 4.16 -25.64 -3.48
CA ARG A 29 4.85 -25.13 -2.30
C ARG A 29 5.46 -23.76 -2.57
N ASP A 30 6.04 -23.60 -3.74
CA ASP A 30 6.78 -22.40 -4.14
C ASP A 30 5.88 -21.20 -4.52
N TYR A 31 4.56 -21.32 -4.36
CA TYR A 31 3.63 -20.18 -4.49
C TYR A 31 3.75 -19.19 -3.34
N TYR A 32 4.29 -19.62 -2.20
CA TYR A 32 4.48 -18.79 -1.01
C TYR A 32 5.94 -18.85 -0.53
N VAL A 33 6.32 -17.89 0.30
CA VAL A 33 7.69 -17.79 0.82
C VAL A 33 7.80 -18.60 2.10
N TRP A 34 8.68 -19.61 2.11
CA TRP A 34 8.87 -20.52 3.23
C TRP A 34 10.32 -20.54 3.72
N THR A 35 10.51 -20.85 5.01
CA THR A 35 11.84 -21.05 5.60
C THR A 35 11.78 -22.00 6.81
N ASP A 36 12.92 -22.59 7.15
CA ASP A 36 13.21 -23.21 8.45
C ASP A 36 13.98 -22.29 9.40
N ASN A 37 14.43 -21.12 8.92
CA ASN A 37 15.24 -20.14 9.64
C ASN A 37 14.54 -18.78 9.75
N VAL A 38 14.00 -18.46 10.91
CA VAL A 38 13.29 -17.19 11.20
C VAL A 38 14.18 -15.95 11.21
N GLU A 39 15.52 -16.11 11.19
CA GLU A 39 16.47 -14.99 11.08
C GLU A 39 16.58 -14.47 9.64
N LYS A 40 16.02 -15.20 8.68
CA LYS A 40 15.93 -14.74 7.29
C LYS A 40 15.08 -13.47 7.23
N TYR A 41 15.51 -12.49 6.44
CA TYR A 41 14.85 -11.18 6.28
C TYR A 41 14.65 -10.40 7.58
N LYS A 42 15.54 -10.56 8.57
CA LYS A 42 15.46 -9.93 9.91
C LYS A 42 15.46 -8.39 9.87
N ASP A 43 15.97 -7.79 8.79
CA ASP A 43 16.02 -6.33 8.63
C ASP A 43 14.66 -5.75 8.15
N ALA A 44 13.71 -6.61 7.81
CA ALA A 44 12.35 -6.22 7.46
C ALA A 44 11.55 -5.87 8.72
N ARG A 45 11.08 -4.63 8.81
CA ARG A 45 10.26 -4.18 9.94
C ARG A 45 8.92 -4.94 10.01
N ILE A 46 8.35 -5.03 11.20
CA ILE A 46 6.96 -5.48 11.39
C ILE A 46 6.05 -4.27 11.16
N ILE A 47 5.08 -4.39 10.25
CA ILE A 47 4.15 -3.31 9.91
C ILE A 47 3.06 -3.19 10.99
N PHE A 48 2.43 -4.30 11.38
CA PHE A 48 1.36 -4.32 12.38
C PHE A 48 1.89 -4.66 13.78
N THR A 49 2.69 -3.75 14.34
CA THR A 49 3.37 -3.94 15.62
C THR A 49 2.44 -4.18 16.81
N ASP A 50 1.16 -3.76 16.71
CA ASP A 50 0.17 -3.93 17.77
C ASP A 50 -0.39 -5.37 17.82
N THR A 51 -0.23 -6.15 16.76
CA THR A 51 -0.86 -7.48 16.63
C THR A 51 0.09 -8.59 16.25
N GLU A 52 1.16 -8.31 15.49
CA GLU A 52 2.06 -9.31 14.96
C GLU A 52 3.43 -9.25 15.69
N PRO A 53 3.90 -10.36 16.25
CA PRO A 53 5.21 -10.43 16.93
C PRO A 53 6.38 -10.71 15.97
N SER A 54 6.08 -11.17 14.75
CA SER A 54 7.05 -11.58 13.73
C SER A 54 6.44 -11.47 12.34
N ASN A 55 7.28 -11.36 11.30
CA ASN A 55 6.87 -11.56 9.91
C ASN A 55 6.87 -13.04 9.49
N TRP A 56 7.22 -13.95 10.41
CA TRP A 56 7.21 -15.39 10.19
C TRP A 56 6.24 -16.10 11.12
N THR A 57 5.40 -16.98 10.57
CA THR A 57 4.48 -17.82 11.34
C THR A 57 4.71 -19.30 11.03
N TRP A 58 4.76 -20.14 12.08
CA TRP A 58 4.91 -21.58 11.96
C TRP A 58 3.64 -22.24 11.47
N ASP A 59 3.75 -23.07 10.42
CA ASP A 59 2.70 -23.94 9.94
C ASP A 59 3.01 -25.40 10.28
N ALA A 60 2.18 -26.00 11.11
CA ALA A 60 2.41 -27.38 11.60
C ALA A 60 2.17 -28.45 10.53
N GLU A 61 1.37 -28.18 9.50
CA GLU A 61 1.15 -29.11 8.40
C GLU A 61 2.30 -29.08 7.38
N ALA A 62 2.81 -27.87 7.13
CA ALA A 62 3.94 -27.65 6.26
C ALA A 62 5.29 -27.96 6.92
N GLU A 63 5.33 -28.08 8.26
CA GLU A 63 6.55 -28.19 9.09
C GLU A 63 7.60 -27.12 8.71
N ALA A 64 7.14 -25.87 8.48
CA ALA A 64 7.98 -24.74 8.09
C ALA A 64 7.32 -23.42 8.49
N TYR A 65 8.11 -22.33 8.50
CA TYR A 65 7.59 -20.99 8.65
C TYR A 65 7.24 -20.41 7.29
N TYR A 66 6.09 -19.71 7.22
CA TYR A 66 5.72 -18.90 6.05
C TYR A 66 5.85 -17.42 6.36
N TRP A 67 6.17 -16.65 5.33
CA TRP A 67 6.32 -15.19 5.38
C TRP A 67 4.98 -14.48 5.28
N HIS A 68 4.81 -13.39 6.01
CA HIS A 68 3.70 -12.45 5.89
C HIS A 68 4.15 -11.04 6.30
N ARG A 69 3.88 -10.05 5.49
CA ARG A 69 4.20 -8.64 5.83
C ARG A 69 3.13 -7.97 6.67
N PHE A 70 1.91 -8.47 6.55
CA PHE A 70 0.73 -7.96 7.24
C PHE A 70 0.30 -8.94 8.33
N PHE A 71 -0.96 -9.36 8.35
CA PHE A 71 -1.42 -10.32 9.36
C PHE A 71 -0.94 -11.75 9.07
N SER A 72 -0.77 -12.51 10.13
CA SER A 72 -0.39 -13.93 10.03
C SER A 72 -1.36 -14.80 9.22
N HIS A 73 -2.63 -14.38 9.10
CA HIS A 73 -3.60 -15.04 8.24
C HIS A 73 -3.57 -14.55 6.77
N GLN A 74 -2.56 -13.75 6.40
CA GLN A 74 -2.34 -13.21 5.07
C GLN A 74 -0.95 -13.58 4.55
N PRO A 75 -0.69 -14.88 4.22
CA PRO A 75 0.61 -15.33 3.72
C PRO A 75 0.97 -14.65 2.40
N ASP A 76 2.21 -14.19 2.27
CA ASP A 76 2.71 -13.50 1.10
C ASP A 76 3.03 -14.48 -0.03
N LEU A 77 2.69 -14.07 -1.25
CA LEU A 77 2.99 -14.79 -2.46
C LEU A 77 4.46 -14.65 -2.84
N ASN A 78 5.03 -15.70 -3.39
CA ASN A 78 6.42 -15.73 -3.83
C ASN A 78 6.56 -15.17 -5.26
N PHE A 79 6.90 -13.91 -5.39
CA PHE A 79 7.08 -13.25 -6.70
C PHE A 79 8.37 -13.65 -7.44
N ASP A 80 9.29 -14.36 -6.81
CA ASP A 80 10.39 -15.02 -7.54
C ASP A 80 9.90 -16.19 -8.39
N ASN A 81 8.69 -16.70 -8.10
CA ASN A 81 8.05 -17.75 -8.87
C ASN A 81 7.34 -17.17 -10.11
N PRO A 82 7.78 -17.52 -11.34
CA PRO A 82 7.14 -16.99 -12.56
C PRO A 82 5.70 -17.45 -12.73
N ASP A 83 5.29 -18.58 -12.15
CA ASP A 83 3.91 -19.04 -12.19
C ASP A 83 3.00 -18.09 -11.37
N VAL A 84 3.47 -17.55 -10.24
CA VAL A 84 2.75 -16.56 -9.46
C VAL A 84 2.57 -15.26 -10.26
N GLN A 85 3.63 -14.77 -10.92
CA GLN A 85 3.53 -13.60 -11.80
C GLN A 85 2.53 -13.83 -12.93
N GLN A 86 2.52 -15.02 -13.53
CA GLN A 86 1.56 -15.38 -14.59
C GLN A 86 0.12 -15.43 -14.08
N GLU A 87 -0.11 -15.93 -12.86
CA GLU A 87 -1.46 -15.92 -12.29
C GLU A 87 -1.99 -14.50 -12.05
N VAL A 88 -1.14 -13.56 -11.68
CA VAL A 88 -1.53 -12.14 -11.58
C VAL A 88 -1.99 -11.61 -12.94
N PHE A 89 -1.27 -11.91 -14.03
CA PHE A 89 -1.68 -11.53 -15.39
C PHE A 89 -3.02 -12.18 -15.79
N ASN A 90 -3.21 -13.46 -15.49
CA ASN A 90 -4.45 -14.17 -15.75
C ASN A 90 -5.65 -13.55 -15.00
N ILE A 91 -5.46 -13.15 -13.76
CA ILE A 91 -6.48 -12.46 -12.95
C ILE A 91 -6.81 -11.10 -13.55
N MET A 92 -5.81 -10.34 -13.98
CA MET A 92 -6.03 -9.04 -14.64
C MET A 92 -6.81 -9.21 -15.94
N ASP A 93 -6.43 -10.16 -16.79
CA ASP A 93 -7.12 -10.45 -18.05
C ASP A 93 -8.58 -10.85 -17.80
N TYR A 94 -8.84 -11.66 -16.79
CA TYR A 94 -10.19 -12.05 -16.40
C TYR A 94 -11.07 -10.82 -16.09
N TRP A 95 -10.59 -9.91 -15.23
CA TRP A 95 -11.34 -8.71 -14.85
C TRP A 95 -11.46 -7.70 -15.99
N CYS A 96 -10.41 -7.53 -16.80
CA CYS A 96 -10.46 -6.67 -17.98
C CYS A 96 -11.52 -7.16 -18.99
N ASN A 97 -11.61 -8.48 -19.19
CA ASN A 97 -12.62 -9.10 -20.07
C ASN A 97 -14.06 -8.95 -19.53
N LEU A 98 -14.21 -8.78 -18.21
CA LEU A 98 -15.49 -8.42 -17.58
C LEU A 98 -15.82 -6.92 -17.69
N GLY A 99 -14.93 -6.10 -18.24
CA GLY A 99 -15.15 -4.67 -18.47
C GLY A 99 -14.63 -3.74 -17.38
N VAL A 100 -13.69 -4.20 -16.53
CA VAL A 100 -13.02 -3.33 -15.55
C VAL A 100 -12.07 -2.37 -16.28
N ASP A 101 -12.09 -1.09 -15.89
CA ASP A 101 -11.29 -0.02 -16.51
C ASP A 101 -9.92 0.17 -15.87
N GLY A 102 -9.63 -0.53 -14.78
CA GLY A 102 -8.33 -0.44 -14.11
C GLY A 102 -8.27 -1.11 -12.75
N PHE A 103 -7.09 -1.08 -12.15
CA PHE A 103 -6.78 -1.76 -10.90
C PHE A 103 -6.11 -0.83 -9.90
N ARG A 104 -6.51 -0.92 -8.63
CA ARG A 104 -5.71 -0.46 -7.50
C ARG A 104 -4.84 -1.62 -7.03
N LEU A 105 -3.54 -1.46 -7.16
CA LEU A 105 -2.54 -2.45 -6.75
C LEU A 105 -2.21 -2.25 -5.28
N ASP A 106 -2.72 -3.15 -4.44
CA ASP A 106 -2.50 -3.14 -3.00
C ASP A 106 -1.07 -3.57 -2.67
N ALA A 107 -0.45 -2.87 -1.72
CA ALA A 107 0.81 -3.26 -1.08
C ALA A 107 1.99 -3.57 -2.03
N VAL A 108 2.09 -2.88 -3.16
CA VAL A 108 3.11 -3.13 -4.19
C VAL A 108 4.57 -2.98 -3.72
N PRO A 109 4.95 -2.20 -2.69
CA PRO A 109 6.33 -2.14 -2.22
C PRO A 109 6.87 -3.45 -1.65
N TYR A 110 6.02 -4.41 -1.31
CA TYR A 110 6.36 -5.59 -0.50
C TYR A 110 6.45 -6.90 -1.28
N LEU A 111 6.44 -6.87 -2.63
CA LEU A 111 6.33 -8.06 -3.48
C LEU A 111 7.53 -9.00 -3.46
N PHE A 112 8.70 -8.51 -3.07
CA PHE A 112 9.94 -9.29 -3.09
C PHE A 112 10.68 -9.19 -1.76
N GLU A 113 11.36 -10.28 -1.38
CA GLU A 113 12.19 -10.37 -0.19
C GLU A 113 13.65 -10.63 -0.57
N ARG A 114 14.58 -9.89 0.08
CA ARG A 114 16.03 -10.10 -0.08
C ARG A 114 16.74 -9.97 1.27
N ASP A 115 17.59 -10.93 1.58
CA ASP A 115 18.44 -10.85 2.78
C ASP A 115 19.31 -9.59 2.75
N GLY A 116 19.46 -8.96 3.91
CA GLY A 116 20.25 -7.73 4.06
C GLY A 116 19.55 -6.47 3.54
N THR A 117 18.25 -6.56 3.26
CA THR A 117 17.40 -5.42 2.90
C THR A 117 16.20 -5.33 3.83
N ASN A 118 15.48 -4.20 3.79
CA ASN A 118 14.20 -4.05 4.49
C ASN A 118 13.03 -4.77 3.81
N CYS A 119 13.23 -5.42 2.67
CA CYS A 119 12.21 -6.06 1.84
C CYS A 119 11.09 -5.08 1.42
N GLU A 120 11.44 -3.83 1.13
CA GLU A 120 10.52 -2.80 0.66
C GLU A 120 11.12 -2.08 -0.53
N ASN A 121 10.30 -1.77 -1.54
CA ASN A 121 10.70 -0.95 -2.70
C ASN A 121 11.95 -1.49 -3.43
N LEU A 122 12.03 -2.80 -3.59
CA LEU A 122 13.19 -3.43 -4.22
C LEU A 122 13.16 -3.25 -5.76
N PRO A 123 14.33 -3.25 -6.42
CA PRO A 123 14.42 -3.12 -7.88
C PRO A 123 13.59 -4.17 -8.63
N GLU A 124 13.46 -5.37 -8.09
CA GLU A 124 12.66 -6.46 -8.67
C GLU A 124 11.17 -6.11 -8.73
N THR A 125 10.67 -5.34 -7.77
CA THR A 125 9.29 -4.82 -7.78
C THR A 125 9.05 -3.96 -9.02
N HIS A 126 9.94 -3.03 -9.33
CA HIS A 126 9.86 -2.17 -10.51
C HIS A 126 9.98 -2.96 -11.81
N VAL A 127 10.87 -3.96 -11.86
CA VAL A 127 10.94 -4.89 -13.01
C VAL A 127 9.62 -5.62 -13.23
N PHE A 128 8.98 -6.07 -12.17
CA PHE A 128 7.67 -6.73 -12.26
C PHE A 128 6.58 -5.75 -12.70
N LEU A 129 6.52 -4.54 -12.15
CA LEU A 129 5.53 -3.52 -12.52
C LEU A 129 5.64 -3.12 -14.01
N LYS A 130 6.85 -3.02 -14.55
CA LYS A 130 7.05 -2.80 -15.99
C LYS A 130 6.51 -3.95 -16.83
N LYS A 131 6.71 -5.21 -16.42
CA LYS A 131 6.13 -6.37 -17.09
C LYS A 131 4.60 -6.34 -17.03
N LEU A 132 4.04 -6.02 -15.87
CA LEU A 132 2.61 -5.93 -15.63
C LEU A 132 1.99 -4.81 -16.49
N ARG A 133 2.63 -3.65 -16.56
CA ARG A 133 2.24 -2.53 -17.42
C ARG A 133 2.28 -2.92 -18.90
N ALA A 134 3.38 -3.51 -19.35
CA ALA A 134 3.52 -3.96 -20.73
C ALA A 134 2.47 -5.03 -21.11
N HIS A 135 2.15 -5.94 -20.18
CA HIS A 135 1.10 -6.94 -20.39
C HIS A 135 -0.26 -6.30 -20.60
N ILE A 136 -0.66 -5.37 -19.72
CA ILE A 136 -1.98 -4.74 -19.82
C ILE A 136 -2.10 -3.86 -21.08
N ASP A 137 -1.07 -3.11 -21.41
CA ASP A 137 -1.05 -2.23 -22.59
C ASP A 137 -1.10 -3.04 -23.91
N ALA A 138 -0.50 -4.25 -23.92
CA ALA A 138 -0.51 -5.11 -25.11
C ALA A 138 -1.84 -5.84 -25.35
N ASN A 139 -2.63 -6.09 -24.30
CA ASN A 139 -3.80 -6.97 -24.37
C ASN A 139 -5.14 -6.23 -24.15
N HIS A 140 -5.10 -5.02 -23.56
CA HIS A 140 -6.31 -4.30 -23.15
C HIS A 140 -6.17 -2.79 -23.33
N ASP A 141 -7.09 -2.18 -24.07
CA ASP A 141 -7.10 -0.74 -24.32
C ASP A 141 -7.59 0.06 -23.09
N ASN A 142 -6.96 1.23 -22.87
CA ASN A 142 -7.41 2.24 -21.91
C ASN A 142 -7.61 1.72 -20.47
N LYS A 143 -6.65 0.98 -19.95
CA LYS A 143 -6.68 0.49 -18.57
C LYS A 143 -5.76 1.31 -17.66
N LEU A 144 -6.21 1.50 -16.43
CA LEU A 144 -5.50 2.27 -15.40
C LEU A 144 -4.84 1.34 -14.37
N LEU A 145 -3.60 1.62 -14.01
CA LEU A 145 -2.93 1.05 -12.85
C LEU A 145 -2.69 2.14 -11.82
N LEU A 146 -3.24 1.97 -10.61
CA LEU A 146 -3.08 2.85 -9.47
C LEU A 146 -2.30 2.11 -8.38
N ALA A 147 -1.09 2.55 -8.08
CA ALA A 147 -0.27 1.96 -7.03
C ALA A 147 -0.68 2.45 -5.64
N GLU A 148 -0.61 1.56 -4.66
CA GLU A 148 -0.58 1.91 -3.25
C GLU A 148 0.84 1.70 -2.72
N ALA A 149 1.65 2.77 -2.82
CA ALA A 149 3.01 2.82 -2.31
C ALA A 149 3.11 3.93 -1.26
N ASN A 150 2.98 3.54 0.02
CA ASN A 150 3.12 4.46 1.15
C ASN A 150 4.60 4.71 1.44
N MET A 151 5.19 5.63 0.70
CA MET A 151 6.61 5.94 0.71
C MET A 151 6.84 7.46 0.70
N TRP A 152 8.07 7.91 0.97
CA TRP A 152 8.47 9.30 0.77
C TRP A 152 8.32 9.69 -0.71
N PRO A 153 8.14 11.00 -1.04
CA PRO A 153 7.79 11.43 -2.40
C PRO A 153 8.72 10.92 -3.49
N GLU A 154 10.03 10.89 -3.23
CA GLU A 154 11.04 10.40 -4.17
C GLU A 154 10.87 8.91 -4.49
N ASP A 155 10.71 8.06 -3.44
CA ASP A 155 10.48 6.63 -3.60
C ASP A 155 9.11 6.33 -4.21
N SER A 156 8.08 7.10 -3.83
CA SER A 156 6.75 7.01 -4.43
C SER A 156 6.73 7.34 -5.91
N ALA A 157 7.50 8.34 -6.34
CA ALA A 157 7.61 8.72 -7.75
C ALA A 157 8.25 7.62 -8.61
N ALA A 158 9.09 6.77 -8.03
CA ALA A 158 9.68 5.64 -8.75
C ALA A 158 8.65 4.67 -9.33
N TYR A 159 7.44 4.58 -8.72
CA TYR A 159 6.35 3.71 -9.21
C TYR A 159 5.68 4.19 -10.51
N PHE A 160 6.05 5.34 -11.01
CA PHE A 160 5.67 5.79 -12.35
C PHE A 160 6.67 5.31 -13.42
N GLY A 161 7.91 4.96 -13.03
CA GLY A 161 9.01 4.70 -13.95
C GLY A 161 9.22 5.87 -14.91
N ASP A 162 9.51 5.58 -16.15
CA ASP A 162 9.52 6.54 -17.28
C ASP A 162 8.12 6.67 -17.93
N GLY A 163 7.04 6.42 -17.18
CA GLY A 163 5.69 6.29 -17.68
C GLY A 163 5.35 4.85 -18.10
N ASP A 164 6.19 3.88 -17.73
CA ASP A 164 6.12 2.47 -18.10
C ASP A 164 5.81 1.52 -16.92
N GLU A 165 5.48 2.09 -15.76
CA GLU A 165 4.98 1.37 -14.57
C GLU A 165 3.51 1.76 -14.29
N CYS A 166 3.19 2.26 -13.10
CA CYS A 166 1.81 2.65 -12.78
C CYS A 166 1.45 4.01 -13.40
N HIS A 167 0.19 4.17 -13.80
CA HIS A 167 -0.33 5.45 -14.30
C HIS A 167 -0.56 6.44 -13.18
N MET A 168 -0.93 5.93 -12.00
CA MET A 168 -1.22 6.72 -10.80
C MET A 168 -0.57 6.10 -9.57
N ASN A 169 -0.26 6.95 -8.59
CA ASN A 169 0.14 6.53 -7.26
C ASN A 169 -0.49 7.45 -6.21
N TYR A 170 -0.86 6.90 -5.05
CA TYR A 170 -1.34 7.69 -3.92
C TYR A 170 -0.23 8.54 -3.32
N HIS A 171 -0.47 9.83 -3.16
CA HIS A 171 0.46 10.73 -2.48
C HIS A 171 0.24 10.68 -0.97
N PHE A 172 0.73 9.62 -0.32
CA PHE A 172 0.59 9.44 1.13
C PHE A 172 1.22 10.57 1.97
N PRO A 173 2.41 11.11 1.62
CA PRO A 173 3.03 12.15 2.44
C PRO A 173 2.23 13.45 2.57
N ILE A 174 1.43 13.84 1.56
CA ILE A 174 0.62 15.07 1.63
C ILE A 174 -0.62 14.91 2.52
N MET A 175 -1.15 13.70 2.63
CA MET A 175 -2.40 13.44 3.35
C MET A 175 -2.35 13.88 4.82
N PRO A 176 -1.42 13.45 5.68
CA PRO A 176 -1.33 13.92 7.06
C PRO A 176 -1.01 15.41 7.14
N ARG A 177 -0.26 15.97 6.17
CA ARG A 177 0.13 17.38 6.16
C ARG A 177 -1.02 18.32 5.86
N MET A 178 -2.04 17.89 5.13
CA MET A 178 -3.29 18.66 5.00
C MET A 178 -3.99 18.83 6.35
N PHE A 179 -4.07 17.76 7.17
CA PHE A 179 -4.61 17.84 8.53
C PHE A 179 -3.74 18.70 9.45
N MET A 180 -2.42 18.60 9.32
CA MET A 180 -1.46 19.38 10.09
C MET A 180 -1.61 20.87 9.77
N ALA A 181 -1.64 21.25 8.50
CA ALA A 181 -1.78 22.63 8.05
C ALA A 181 -3.07 23.29 8.58
N VAL A 182 -4.20 22.60 8.47
CA VAL A 182 -5.48 23.10 9.00
C VAL A 182 -5.46 23.23 10.53
N LYS A 183 -4.75 22.34 11.22
CA LYS A 183 -4.65 22.39 12.70
C LYS A 183 -3.69 23.45 13.20
N MET A 184 -2.60 23.69 12.48
CA MET A 184 -1.61 24.74 12.77
C MET A 184 -2.07 26.14 12.31
N GLU A 185 -3.08 26.20 11.44
CA GLU A 185 -3.46 27.43 10.71
C GLU A 185 -2.26 27.98 9.90
N ASP A 186 -1.46 27.06 9.34
CA ASP A 186 -0.26 27.37 8.57
C ASP A 186 -0.17 26.46 7.34
N ARG A 187 0.11 27.07 6.18
CA ARG A 187 0.27 26.34 4.91
C ARG A 187 1.60 25.59 4.77
N TYR A 188 2.57 25.91 5.62
CA TYR A 188 3.94 25.43 5.50
C TYR A 188 4.04 23.90 5.34
N PRO A 189 3.34 23.05 6.13
CA PRO A 189 3.44 21.60 5.97
C PRO A 189 3.08 21.08 4.57
N ILE A 190 2.12 21.73 3.90
CA ILE A 190 1.73 21.37 2.53
C ILE A 190 2.77 21.86 1.52
N MET A 191 3.22 23.11 1.66
CA MET A 191 4.22 23.68 0.75
C MET A 191 5.51 22.88 0.79
N ASP A 192 5.98 22.56 2.00
CA ASP A 192 7.22 21.83 2.23
C ASP A 192 7.22 20.45 1.54
N ILE A 193 6.12 19.69 1.65
CA ILE A 193 6.04 18.37 1.02
C ILE A 193 5.83 18.44 -0.50
N ILE A 194 5.17 19.48 -1.01
CA ILE A 194 5.05 19.71 -2.44
C ILE A 194 6.43 20.05 -3.03
N ASP A 195 7.21 20.89 -2.35
CA ASP A 195 8.56 21.26 -2.79
C ASP A 195 9.53 20.05 -2.79
N GLN A 196 9.25 19.03 -1.96
CA GLN A 196 10.00 17.77 -1.93
C GLN A 196 9.48 16.73 -2.94
N THR A 197 8.33 16.97 -3.56
CA THR A 197 7.73 16.04 -4.51
C THR A 197 8.36 16.23 -5.88
N PRO A 198 9.02 15.19 -6.45
CA PRO A 198 9.65 15.32 -7.74
C PRO A 198 8.63 15.41 -8.88
N ASP A 199 9.07 15.94 -10.01
CA ASP A 199 8.31 15.88 -11.25
C ASP A 199 8.07 14.43 -11.67
N ILE A 200 6.91 14.17 -12.26
CA ILE A 200 6.50 12.86 -12.76
C ILE A 200 6.25 12.91 -14.27
N PRO A 201 6.26 11.77 -14.99
CA PRO A 201 5.95 11.76 -16.41
C PRO A 201 4.58 12.39 -16.71
N GLU A 202 4.46 13.14 -17.81
CA GLU A 202 3.24 13.84 -18.22
C GLU A 202 2.03 12.90 -18.37
N SER A 203 2.28 11.62 -18.67
CA SER A 203 1.25 10.57 -18.80
C SER A 203 0.77 10.03 -17.45
N CYS A 204 1.40 10.46 -16.34
CA CYS A 204 1.13 9.96 -15.01
C CYS A 204 0.47 11.00 -14.11
N GLN A 205 -0.14 10.56 -13.01
CA GLN A 205 -0.87 11.46 -12.12
C GLN A 205 -0.81 11.01 -10.67
N TRP A 206 -0.61 11.96 -9.74
CA TRP A 206 -0.81 11.72 -8.31
C TRP A 206 -2.30 11.56 -7.97
N ALA A 207 -2.61 10.59 -7.10
CA ALA A 207 -3.91 10.46 -6.46
C ALA A 207 -3.86 11.10 -5.07
N ILE A 208 -4.64 12.16 -4.86
CA ILE A 208 -4.70 12.92 -3.61
C ILE A 208 -5.96 12.51 -2.83
N PHE A 209 -5.83 12.26 -1.55
CA PHE A 209 -6.93 11.81 -0.70
C PHE A 209 -6.81 12.35 0.73
N LEU A 210 -7.96 12.48 1.41
CA LEU A 210 -8.00 12.88 2.83
C LEU A 210 -7.98 11.68 3.76
N ARG A 211 -8.68 10.64 3.39
CA ARG A 211 -8.85 9.40 4.16
C ARG A 211 -9.14 8.23 3.22
N ASN A 212 -8.82 7.03 3.68
CA ASN A 212 -9.20 5.77 3.08
C ASN A 212 -9.90 4.86 4.12
N HIS A 213 -9.95 3.55 3.87
CA HIS A 213 -10.52 2.55 4.78
C HIS A 213 -9.63 2.25 5.98
N ASP A 214 -8.33 2.53 5.90
CA ASP A 214 -7.34 2.32 6.97
C ASP A 214 -7.25 3.47 7.97
N GLU A 215 -6.25 3.48 8.82
CA GLU A 215 -5.94 4.59 9.71
C GLU A 215 -5.45 5.84 8.96
N LEU A 216 -5.42 6.97 9.63
CA LEU A 216 -4.64 8.13 9.20
C LEU A 216 -3.17 7.79 9.46
N THR A 217 -2.50 7.22 8.46
CA THR A 217 -1.11 6.81 8.62
C THR A 217 -0.20 8.02 8.84
N LEU A 218 0.76 7.85 9.75
CA LEU A 218 1.80 8.82 10.09
C LEU A 218 3.21 8.24 9.84
N GLU A 219 3.32 7.30 8.91
CA GLU A 219 4.61 6.71 8.54
C GLU A 219 5.49 7.70 7.78
N MET A 220 4.90 8.46 6.86
CA MET A 220 5.62 9.40 5.99
C MET A 220 5.59 10.83 6.53
N VAL A 221 5.83 10.97 7.83
CA VAL A 221 6.05 12.23 8.53
C VAL A 221 7.28 12.10 9.43
N THR A 222 7.89 13.21 9.84
CA THR A 222 8.99 13.21 10.82
C THR A 222 8.49 12.80 12.20
N ASP A 223 9.41 12.46 13.11
CA ASP A 223 9.04 12.11 14.49
C ASP A 223 8.37 13.27 15.21
N GLU A 224 8.84 14.51 14.98
CA GLU A 224 8.24 15.73 15.54
C GLU A 224 6.84 15.98 14.99
N GLU A 225 6.64 15.78 13.70
CA GLU A 225 5.33 15.87 13.06
C GLU A 225 4.37 14.81 13.59
N ARG A 226 4.86 13.57 13.77
CA ARG A 226 4.09 12.46 14.33
C ARG A 226 3.65 12.73 15.75
N ASP A 227 4.55 13.21 16.59
CA ASP A 227 4.25 13.58 17.98
C ASP A 227 3.23 14.71 18.05
N TYR A 228 3.37 15.72 17.17
CA TYR A 228 2.39 16.79 17.04
C TYR A 228 1.00 16.24 16.65
N MET A 229 0.94 15.38 15.62
CA MET A 229 -0.31 14.80 15.13
C MET A 229 -1.00 13.96 16.21
N TYR A 230 -0.25 13.12 16.94
CA TYR A 230 -0.80 12.40 18.08
C TYR A 230 -1.33 13.30 19.16
N LYS A 231 -0.61 14.38 19.51
CA LYS A 231 -1.03 15.34 20.52
C LYS A 231 -2.35 16.03 20.17
N VAL A 232 -2.57 16.38 18.90
CA VAL A 232 -3.73 17.20 18.49
C VAL A 232 -4.93 16.38 18.01
N TYR A 233 -4.72 15.16 17.47
CA TYR A 233 -5.77 14.32 16.87
C TYR A 233 -6.04 13.02 17.63
N SER A 234 -5.16 12.57 18.52
CA SER A 234 -5.28 11.35 19.30
C SER A 234 -5.34 11.64 20.80
N LYS A 235 -6.29 12.47 21.22
CA LYS A 235 -6.53 12.77 22.66
C LYS A 235 -6.92 11.53 23.45
N ASP A 236 -7.66 10.59 22.83
CA ASP A 236 -7.92 9.26 23.36
C ASP A 236 -6.78 8.31 22.92
N PRO A 237 -6.03 7.74 23.86
CA PRO A 237 -4.95 6.80 23.51
C PRO A 237 -5.41 5.61 22.67
N LYS A 238 -6.68 5.17 22.81
CA LYS A 238 -7.26 4.10 22.00
C LYS A 238 -7.45 4.46 20.52
N ALA A 239 -7.30 5.73 20.17
CA ALA A 239 -7.31 6.16 18.78
C ALA A 239 -5.98 5.90 18.07
N LYS A 240 -4.88 5.67 18.79
CA LYS A 240 -3.61 5.22 18.19
C LYS A 240 -3.72 3.76 17.76
N ILE A 241 -3.20 3.46 16.61
CA ILE A 241 -3.09 2.10 16.07
C ILE A 241 -1.88 2.06 15.15
N ASN A 242 -1.01 1.06 15.32
CA ASN A 242 0.24 0.96 14.57
C ASN A 242 0.98 2.31 14.54
N VAL A 243 1.29 2.84 13.35
CA VAL A 243 1.88 4.17 13.18
C VAL A 243 0.83 5.13 12.60
N GLY A 244 -0.33 5.26 13.28
CA GLY A 244 -1.43 6.08 12.77
C GLY A 244 -2.55 6.36 13.76
N ILE A 245 -3.64 6.94 13.26
CA ILE A 245 -4.81 7.34 14.05
C ILE A 245 -6.08 6.71 13.46
N ARG A 246 -6.73 5.84 14.26
CA ARG A 246 -7.99 5.16 13.92
C ARG A 246 -9.17 6.11 14.08
N ARG A 247 -9.29 7.09 13.17
CA ARG A 247 -10.46 7.97 13.11
C ARG A 247 -10.77 8.36 11.66
N ARG A 248 -12.04 8.51 11.33
CA ARG A 248 -12.51 9.00 10.03
C ARG A 248 -12.44 10.54 9.97
N LEU A 249 -12.66 11.11 8.77
CA LEU A 249 -12.53 12.54 8.52
C LEU A 249 -13.35 13.39 9.50
N ALA A 250 -14.64 13.14 9.63
CA ALA A 250 -15.52 13.96 10.45
C ALA A 250 -15.14 13.96 11.93
N PRO A 251 -14.87 12.80 12.60
CA PRO A 251 -14.39 12.80 13.99
C PRO A 251 -13.01 13.45 14.18
N LEU A 252 -12.10 13.40 13.17
CA LEU A 252 -10.81 14.11 13.25
C LEU A 252 -11.00 15.62 13.32
N LEU A 253 -12.06 16.13 12.69
CA LEU A 253 -12.39 17.55 12.63
C LEU A 253 -13.47 17.96 13.64
N ASP A 254 -13.66 17.17 14.71
CA ASP A 254 -14.66 17.39 15.76
C ASP A 254 -16.11 17.54 15.21
N ASN A 255 -16.42 16.89 14.08
CA ASN A 255 -17.66 17.01 13.32
C ASN A 255 -17.99 18.46 12.88
N ASN A 256 -16.99 19.32 12.80
CA ASN A 256 -17.16 20.70 12.37
C ASN A 256 -17.31 20.75 10.84
N ARG A 257 -18.53 21.08 10.38
CA ARG A 257 -18.89 21.13 8.96
C ARG A 257 -17.97 22.06 8.15
N ASN A 258 -17.69 23.25 8.68
CA ASN A 258 -16.86 24.24 7.97
C ASN A 258 -15.43 23.71 7.76
N LYS A 259 -14.86 23.00 8.75
CA LYS A 259 -13.54 22.36 8.59
C LYS A 259 -13.57 21.20 7.62
N ILE A 260 -14.65 20.40 7.59
CA ILE A 260 -14.82 19.31 6.62
C ILE A 260 -14.91 19.89 5.21
N GLU A 261 -15.68 20.95 5.01
CA GLU A 261 -15.80 21.64 3.71
C GLU A 261 -14.44 22.24 3.31
N LEU A 262 -13.72 22.91 4.22
CA LEU A 262 -12.38 23.42 3.97
C LEU A 262 -11.41 22.32 3.51
N MET A 263 -11.39 21.17 4.18
CA MET A 263 -10.54 20.05 3.80
C MET A 263 -10.88 19.51 2.40
N ASN A 264 -12.17 19.45 2.04
CA ASN A 264 -12.58 19.06 0.70
C ASN A 264 -12.18 20.11 -0.35
N VAL A 265 -12.36 21.41 -0.06
CA VAL A 265 -11.87 22.47 -0.96
C VAL A 265 -10.37 22.36 -1.17
N LEU A 266 -9.62 22.13 -0.11
CA LEU A 266 -8.16 21.92 -0.19
C LEU A 266 -7.83 20.71 -1.07
N LEU A 267 -8.48 19.57 -0.84
CA LEU A 267 -8.32 18.35 -1.67
C LEU A 267 -8.51 18.63 -3.16
N PHE A 268 -9.56 19.37 -3.53
CA PHE A 268 -9.86 19.70 -4.92
C PHE A 268 -9.00 20.84 -5.51
N SER A 269 -8.18 21.48 -4.69
CA SER A 269 -7.33 22.61 -5.11
C SER A 269 -5.87 22.22 -5.31
N LEU A 270 -5.46 21.06 -4.81
CA LEU A 270 -4.08 20.57 -4.93
C LEU A 270 -3.84 19.92 -6.30
N PRO A 271 -2.60 19.94 -6.82
CA PRO A 271 -2.25 19.26 -8.05
C PRO A 271 -2.40 17.74 -7.86
N GLY A 272 -3.18 17.11 -8.73
CA GLY A 272 -3.46 15.68 -8.69
C GLY A 272 -4.93 15.35 -8.89
N THR A 273 -5.26 14.07 -8.92
CA THR A 273 -6.63 13.58 -9.00
C THR A 273 -7.20 13.37 -7.59
N PRO A 274 -8.29 14.06 -7.21
CA PRO A 274 -8.89 13.88 -5.91
C PRO A 274 -9.61 12.54 -5.80
N VAL A 275 -9.33 11.80 -4.72
CA VAL A 275 -9.99 10.53 -4.38
C VAL A 275 -10.82 10.70 -3.12
N LEU A 276 -12.12 10.42 -3.23
CA LEU A 276 -13.07 10.51 -2.13
C LEU A 276 -13.42 9.11 -1.60
N TYR A 277 -13.29 8.93 -0.29
CA TYR A 277 -13.73 7.72 0.38
C TYR A 277 -15.18 7.90 0.89
N LEU A 278 -16.15 7.31 0.18
CA LEU A 278 -17.58 7.54 0.42
C LEU A 278 -18.08 7.06 1.80
N SER A 279 -17.44 6.07 2.40
CA SER A 279 -17.76 5.61 3.76
C SER A 279 -17.64 6.67 4.86
N LEU A 280 -17.09 7.84 4.53
CA LEU A 280 -16.97 8.98 5.46
C LEU A 280 -18.33 9.62 5.83
N ILE A 281 -19.39 9.33 5.07
CA ILE A 281 -20.67 10.05 5.14
C ILE A 281 -21.78 9.15 5.72
N HIS A 282 -21.62 7.84 5.67
CA HIS A 282 -22.66 6.86 5.99
C HIS A 282 -22.45 6.16 7.34
N ILE A 283 -22.29 6.95 8.37
CA ILE A 283 -22.28 6.35 9.71
C ILE A 283 -23.40 6.94 10.53
#